data_3b589931ffce2c7dba6867a1ba88f402
#
_entry.id   3b589931ffce2c7dba6867a1ba88f402
#
_cell.length_a   1.000
_cell.length_b   1.000
_cell.length_c   1.000
_cell.angle_alpha   90.00
_cell.angle_beta   90.00
_cell.angle_gamma   90.00
#
_symmetry.space_group_name_H-M   'P 1'
#
loop_
_entity.id
_entity.type
_entity.pdbx_description
1 polymer ?
#
loop_
_entity_poly.entity_id
_entity_poly.type
_entity_poly.pdbx_seq_one_letter_code
_entity_poly.pdbx_strand_id
1 'polypeptide(L)'
;MNKLFLLLTAFMATLQLNAANKYDNPDTLFVSRDGTAEFRNIDDAIEVCRAFMEYHKVIFVKKGVYKEKLVIPSWLNNIEICGEDRDQTLITYDDHANIKLAGNNKPMGTFRTYTVKIEGNDIIFKNITVENN
;
A
#
# COMPACT_ATOMS: atom_id res chain seq x y z
N MET A 1 -24.60 4.15 42.61
CA MET A 1 -24.82 4.70 41.27
C MET A 1 -23.52 5.11 40.59
N ASN A 2 -22.66 5.87 41.29
CA ASN A 2 -21.41 6.38 40.72
C ASN A 2 -20.36 5.29 40.41
N LYS A 3 -20.32 4.19 41.16
CA LYS A 3 -19.37 3.07 40.93
C LYS A 3 -19.70 2.29 39.70
N LEU A 4 -20.99 2.13 39.39
CA LEU A 4 -21.44 1.42 38.17
C LEU A 4 -21.14 2.24 36.90
N PHE A 5 -21.31 3.55 36.98
CA PHE A 5 -21.01 4.47 35.89
C PHE A 5 -19.52 4.54 35.57
N LEU A 6 -18.65 4.57 36.61
CA LEU A 6 -17.20 4.51 36.46
C LEU A 6 -16.71 3.19 35.85
N LEU A 7 -17.31 2.07 36.21
CA LEU A 7 -17.00 0.76 35.63
C LEU A 7 -17.41 0.68 34.15
N LEU A 8 -18.53 1.27 33.79
CA LEU A 8 -19.01 1.30 32.41
C LEU A 8 -18.12 2.17 31.51
N THR A 9 -17.68 3.34 32.01
CA THR A 9 -16.78 4.21 31.27
C THR A 9 -15.39 3.61 31.12
N ALA A 10 -14.87 2.93 32.14
CA ALA A 10 -13.60 2.21 32.07
C ALA A 10 -13.65 1.05 31.07
N PHE A 11 -14.77 0.34 31.00
CA PHE A 11 -14.98 -0.76 30.05
C PHE A 11 -15.07 -0.24 28.61
N MET A 12 -15.74 0.88 28.36
CA MET A 12 -15.80 1.51 27.05
C MET A 12 -14.44 2.05 26.61
N ALA A 13 -13.65 2.59 27.52
CA ALA A 13 -12.30 3.06 27.21
C ALA A 13 -11.35 1.90 26.87
N THR A 14 -11.46 0.76 27.54
CA THR A 14 -10.67 -0.44 27.19
C THR A 14 -11.09 -1.06 25.86
N LEU A 15 -12.35 -1.01 25.50
CA LEU A 15 -12.83 -1.43 24.18
C LEU A 15 -12.27 -0.55 23.06
N GLN A 16 -12.13 0.74 23.28
CA GLN A 16 -11.54 1.66 22.29
C GLN A 16 -10.03 1.43 22.12
N LEU A 17 -9.33 1.07 23.19
CA LEU A 17 -7.90 0.72 23.14
C LEU A 17 -7.64 -0.62 22.41
N ASN A 18 -8.61 -1.53 22.39
CA ASN A 18 -8.52 -2.81 21.69
C ASN A 18 -8.90 -2.73 20.20
N ALA A 19 -9.37 -1.57 19.73
CA ALA A 19 -9.62 -1.31 18.30
C ALA A 19 -8.34 -0.88 17.56
N ALA A 20 -7.16 -1.39 17.97
CA ALA A 20 -5.91 -1.18 17.26
C ALA A 20 -6.05 -1.69 15.82
N ASN A 21 -5.39 -0.99 14.90
CA ASN A 21 -5.36 -1.39 13.48
C ASN A 21 -4.81 -2.82 13.37
N LYS A 22 -5.61 -3.74 12.84
CA LYS A 22 -5.23 -5.16 12.68
C LYS A 22 -4.00 -5.36 11.81
N TYR A 23 -3.60 -4.36 11.04
CA TYR A 23 -2.43 -4.41 10.17
C TYR A 23 -1.15 -3.85 10.81
N ASP A 24 -1.24 -3.30 12.03
CA ASP A 24 -0.09 -2.78 12.75
C ASP A 24 0.68 -3.90 13.45
N ASN A 25 1.30 -4.74 12.64
CA ASN A 25 2.10 -5.90 13.06
C ASN A 25 2.99 -6.32 11.87
N PRO A 26 3.98 -7.22 12.06
CA PRO A 26 4.87 -7.69 11.00
C PRO A 26 4.26 -8.76 10.07
N ASP A 27 2.99 -9.10 10.21
CA ASP A 27 2.36 -10.11 9.38
C ASP A 27 2.37 -9.72 7.89
N THR A 28 2.57 -10.70 7.03
CA THR A 28 2.56 -10.50 5.58
C THR A 28 1.16 -10.16 5.07
N LEU A 29 1.08 -9.14 4.22
CA LEU A 29 -0.13 -8.81 3.47
C LEU A 29 -0.09 -9.52 2.12
N PHE A 30 -1.22 -10.07 1.69
CA PHE A 30 -1.33 -10.78 0.42
C PHE A 30 -2.21 -10.02 -0.55
N VAL A 31 -1.73 -9.89 -1.78
CA VAL A 31 -2.43 -9.22 -2.88
C VAL A 31 -2.65 -10.21 -4.02
N SER A 32 -3.87 -10.29 -4.53
CA SER A 32 -4.20 -11.11 -5.70
C SER A 32 -5.32 -10.47 -6.51
N ARG A 33 -5.11 -10.29 -7.81
CA ARG A 33 -6.10 -9.72 -8.74
C ARG A 33 -7.35 -10.57 -8.87
N ASP A 34 -7.25 -11.88 -8.67
CA ASP A 34 -8.39 -12.80 -8.77
C ASP A 34 -9.29 -12.83 -7.53
N GLY A 35 -8.95 -12.08 -6.49
CA GLY A 35 -9.73 -11.99 -5.26
C GLY A 35 -9.49 -13.14 -4.28
N THR A 36 -8.47 -13.98 -4.48
CA THR A 36 -8.12 -15.08 -3.56
C THR A 36 -7.33 -14.63 -2.34
N ALA A 37 -6.95 -13.35 -2.28
CA ALA A 37 -6.28 -12.71 -1.15
C ALA A 37 -7.13 -11.57 -0.59
N GLU A 38 -6.71 -11.02 0.55
CA GLU A 38 -7.43 -9.92 1.21
C GLU A 38 -7.47 -8.65 0.34
N PHE A 39 -6.36 -8.37 -0.37
CA PHE A 39 -6.26 -7.21 -1.24
C PHE A 39 -6.25 -7.61 -2.71
N ARG A 40 -6.93 -6.84 -3.55
CA ARG A 40 -6.88 -6.98 -5.01
C ARG A 40 -5.90 -6.02 -5.67
N ASN A 41 -5.56 -4.96 -4.99
CA ASN A 41 -4.65 -3.92 -5.46
C ASN A 41 -3.46 -3.81 -4.52
N ILE A 42 -2.31 -3.52 -5.08
CA ILE A 42 -1.09 -3.29 -4.30
C ILE A 42 -1.22 -2.00 -3.48
N ASP A 43 -1.83 -0.97 -4.08
CA ASP A 43 -2.06 0.31 -3.43
C ASP A 43 -2.86 0.19 -2.13
N ASP A 44 -3.93 -0.61 -2.15
CA ASP A 44 -4.75 -0.87 -0.96
C ASP A 44 -3.93 -1.50 0.18
N ALA A 45 -3.02 -2.42 -0.15
CA ALA A 45 -2.13 -3.04 0.83
C ALA A 45 -1.09 -2.04 1.37
N ILE A 46 -0.62 -1.11 0.55
CA ILE A 46 0.29 -0.03 0.98
C ILE A 46 -0.44 0.92 1.94
N GLU A 47 -1.68 1.29 1.63
CA GLU A 47 -2.45 2.25 2.41
C GLU A 47 -2.74 1.80 3.84
N VAL A 48 -2.85 0.51 4.10
CA VAL A 48 -3.08 0.00 5.45
C VAL A 48 -1.81 -0.06 6.31
N CYS A 49 -0.64 0.17 5.74
CA CYS A 49 0.61 0.19 6.47
C CYS A 49 0.72 1.46 7.33
N ARG A 50 1.13 1.27 8.58
CA ARG A 50 1.33 2.38 9.52
C ARG A 50 2.54 3.22 9.13
N ALA A 51 2.47 4.52 9.36
CA ALA A 51 3.63 5.41 9.23
C ALA A 51 4.73 5.04 10.22
N PHE A 52 5.99 5.12 9.78
CA PHE A 52 7.18 4.94 10.61
C PHE A 52 7.21 3.61 11.36
N MET A 53 7.03 2.51 10.62
CA MET A 53 7.07 1.16 11.20
C MET A 53 8.46 0.81 11.73
N GLU A 54 8.50 0.21 12.92
CA GLU A 54 9.73 -0.30 13.54
C GLU A 54 10.05 -1.74 13.12
N TYR A 55 9.12 -2.40 12.46
CA TYR A 55 9.22 -3.77 11.97
C TYR A 55 9.22 -3.80 10.44
N HIS A 56 9.72 -4.88 9.88
CA HIS A 56 9.70 -5.15 8.44
C HIS A 56 8.34 -5.69 8.02
N LYS A 57 7.74 -5.08 7.00
CA LYS A 57 6.43 -5.48 6.46
C LYS A 57 6.60 -6.02 5.06
N VAL A 58 6.10 -7.23 4.81
CA VAL A 58 6.09 -7.83 3.49
C VAL A 58 4.70 -7.71 2.89
N ILE A 59 4.63 -7.22 1.67
CA ILE A 59 3.45 -7.27 0.80
C ILE A 59 3.76 -8.29 -0.29
N PHE A 60 3.15 -9.47 -0.19
CA PHE A 60 3.31 -10.53 -1.16
C PHE A 60 2.27 -10.40 -2.27
N VAL A 61 2.74 -10.25 -3.50
CA VAL A 61 1.90 -10.00 -4.67
C VAL A 61 1.88 -11.25 -5.54
N LYS A 62 0.72 -11.89 -5.63
CA LYS A 62 0.54 -13.07 -6.48
C LYS A 62 0.62 -12.71 -7.96
N LYS A 63 0.90 -13.71 -8.80
CA LYS A 63 0.96 -13.56 -10.24
C LYS A 63 -0.25 -12.80 -10.76
N GLY A 64 -0.02 -11.89 -11.69
CA GLY A 64 -1.06 -11.08 -12.31
C GLY A 64 -0.53 -9.77 -12.85
N VAL A 65 -1.39 -9.09 -13.60
CA VAL A 65 -1.12 -7.77 -14.15
C VAL A 65 -1.85 -6.74 -13.28
N TYR A 66 -1.08 -5.88 -12.65
CA TYR A 66 -1.55 -4.81 -11.77
C TYR A 66 -1.38 -3.49 -12.48
N LYS A 67 -2.47 -3.00 -13.09
CA LYS A 67 -2.46 -1.69 -13.74
C LYS A 67 -2.69 -0.62 -12.68
N GLU A 68 -1.62 -0.19 -12.04
CA GLU A 68 -1.63 0.73 -10.92
C GLU A 68 -0.49 1.73 -11.03
N LYS A 69 -0.79 2.95 -10.66
CA LYS A 69 0.22 4.01 -10.46
C LYS A 69 0.50 4.11 -8.96
N LEU A 70 1.61 3.53 -8.54
CA LEU A 70 1.92 3.38 -7.12
C LEU A 70 2.74 4.54 -6.58
N VAL A 71 2.40 4.98 -5.39
CA VAL A 71 3.20 5.91 -4.59
C VAL A 71 3.45 5.27 -3.23
N ILE A 72 4.73 5.18 -2.85
CA ILE A 72 5.12 4.86 -1.49
C ILE A 72 5.56 6.16 -0.84
N PRO A 73 4.70 6.78 0.00
CA PRO A 73 4.94 8.11 0.53
C PRO A 73 6.08 8.14 1.54
N SER A 74 6.58 9.33 1.84
CA SER A 74 7.76 9.56 2.67
C SER A 74 7.65 9.07 4.11
N TRP A 75 6.43 8.90 4.63
CA TRP A 75 6.21 8.37 5.99
C TRP A 75 6.16 6.84 6.08
N LEU A 76 6.28 6.12 4.96
CA LEU A 76 6.39 4.68 4.94
C LEU A 76 7.85 4.24 4.88
N ASN A 77 8.17 3.21 5.63
CA ASN A 77 9.49 2.61 5.70
C ASN A 77 9.40 1.11 5.98
N ASN A 78 10.49 0.40 5.78
CA ASN A 78 10.61 -1.04 6.08
C ASN A 78 9.56 -1.90 5.37
N ILE A 79 9.27 -1.61 4.09
CA ILE A 79 8.32 -2.35 3.27
C ILE A 79 9.08 -3.13 2.20
N GLU A 80 8.75 -4.41 2.08
CA GLU A 80 9.15 -5.26 0.97
C GLU A 80 7.93 -5.63 0.11
N ILE A 81 7.95 -5.24 -1.15
CA ILE A 81 6.97 -5.68 -2.13
C ILE A 81 7.59 -6.85 -2.89
N CYS A 82 7.10 -8.05 -2.61
CA CYS A 82 7.62 -9.30 -3.12
C CYS A 82 6.62 -9.95 -4.06
N GLY A 83 6.97 -10.07 -5.34
CA GLY A 83 6.18 -10.79 -6.33
C GLY A 83 6.34 -12.30 -6.20
N GLU A 84 5.32 -13.03 -6.59
CA GLU A 84 5.34 -14.50 -6.65
C GLU A 84 6.30 -15.00 -7.71
N ASP A 85 6.35 -14.31 -8.86
CA ASP A 85 7.21 -14.64 -9.99
C ASP A 85 7.58 -13.34 -10.71
N ARG A 86 8.87 -13.13 -10.94
CA ARG A 86 9.37 -11.89 -11.55
C ARG A 86 8.73 -11.60 -12.91
N ASP A 87 8.56 -12.60 -13.74
CA ASP A 87 8.11 -12.44 -15.14
C ASP A 87 6.58 -12.40 -15.26
N GLN A 88 5.86 -12.93 -14.26
CA GLN A 88 4.40 -13.05 -14.26
C GLN A 88 3.70 -12.14 -13.24
N THR A 89 4.46 -11.42 -12.42
CA THR A 89 3.94 -10.42 -11.51
C THR A 89 4.35 -9.05 -12.02
N LEU A 90 3.41 -8.33 -12.60
CA LEU A 90 3.67 -7.12 -13.38
C LEU A 90 2.91 -5.93 -12.82
N ILE A 91 3.63 -4.88 -12.50
CA ILE A 91 3.06 -3.56 -12.24
C ILE A 91 3.24 -2.72 -13.50
N THR A 92 2.15 -2.26 -14.08
CA THR A 92 2.18 -1.51 -15.33
C THR A 92 1.29 -0.28 -15.26
N TYR A 93 1.69 0.76 -15.95
CA TYR A 93 0.88 1.95 -16.17
C TYR A 93 1.28 2.59 -17.50
N ASP A 94 0.39 3.40 -18.08
CA ASP A 94 0.52 3.90 -19.44
C ASP A 94 0.56 5.44 -19.55
N ASP A 95 0.94 6.14 -18.49
CA ASP A 95 1.11 7.58 -18.52
C ASP A 95 2.31 8.00 -19.37
N HIS A 96 2.16 9.08 -20.12
CA HIS A 96 3.23 9.69 -20.89
C HIS A 96 3.18 11.24 -20.81
N ALA A 97 4.31 11.88 -21.08
CA ALA A 97 4.50 13.31 -20.88
C ALA A 97 3.52 14.20 -21.65
N ASN A 98 3.01 13.70 -22.79
CA ASN A 98 2.11 14.45 -23.66
C ASN A 98 0.62 14.35 -23.29
N ILE A 99 0.25 13.55 -22.28
CA ILE A 99 -1.12 13.49 -21.78
C ILE A 99 -1.53 14.88 -21.30
N LYS A 100 -2.70 15.33 -21.74
CA LYS A 100 -3.24 16.63 -21.35
C LYS A 100 -3.90 16.56 -19.98
N LEU A 101 -3.52 17.46 -19.09
CA LEU A 101 -4.13 17.55 -17.77
C LEU A 101 -5.55 18.10 -17.87
N ALA A 102 -6.45 17.52 -17.08
CA ALA A 102 -7.81 17.99 -16.99
C ALA A 102 -7.86 19.44 -16.47
N GLY A 103 -8.70 20.26 -17.07
CA GLY A 103 -8.98 21.64 -16.65
C GLY A 103 -8.07 22.71 -17.23
N ASN A 104 -6.85 22.44 -17.68
CA ASN A 104 -5.96 23.45 -18.22
C ASN A 104 -5.31 23.09 -19.57
N ASN A 105 -5.57 21.89 -20.06
CA ASN A 105 -5.04 21.36 -21.33
C ASN A 105 -3.50 21.41 -21.46
N LYS A 106 -2.77 21.51 -20.34
CA LYS A 106 -1.31 21.46 -20.31
C LYS A 106 -0.82 20.01 -20.33
N PRO A 107 0.35 19.73 -20.92
CA PRO A 107 0.92 18.38 -20.87
C PRO A 107 1.27 17.99 -19.44
N MET A 108 1.13 16.70 -19.14
CA MET A 108 1.45 16.13 -17.82
C MET A 108 2.91 16.34 -17.44
N GLY A 109 3.80 16.23 -18.41
CA GLY A 109 5.25 16.36 -18.22
C GLY A 109 5.92 15.12 -17.66
N THR A 110 7.23 15.07 -17.74
CA THR A 110 8.03 13.90 -17.44
C THR A 110 7.92 13.42 -15.99
N PHE A 111 7.88 14.33 -15.03
CA PHE A 111 7.94 13.99 -13.61
C PHE A 111 6.65 13.36 -13.05
N ARG A 112 5.57 13.37 -13.81
CA ARG A 112 4.27 12.83 -13.40
C ARG A 112 3.92 11.51 -14.08
N THR A 113 4.80 11.00 -14.94
CA THR A 113 4.53 9.83 -15.80
C THR A 113 5.08 8.52 -15.23
N TYR A 114 5.44 8.49 -13.97
CA TYR A 114 5.96 7.31 -13.30
C TYR A 114 4.89 6.21 -13.17
N THR A 115 5.34 4.97 -13.17
CA THR A 115 4.53 3.82 -12.75
C THR A 115 4.63 3.63 -11.24
N VAL A 116 5.85 3.70 -10.69
CA VAL A 116 6.10 3.61 -9.24
C VAL A 116 6.92 4.81 -8.80
N LYS A 117 6.48 5.47 -7.74
CA LYS A 117 7.21 6.56 -7.09
C LYS A 117 7.48 6.17 -5.63
N ILE A 118 8.75 6.18 -5.25
CA ILE A 118 9.17 5.81 -3.90
C ILE A 118 9.76 7.05 -3.23
N GLU A 119 9.12 7.49 -2.17
CA GLU A 119 9.56 8.61 -1.33
C GLU A 119 9.97 8.15 0.08
N GLY A 120 9.60 6.91 0.44
CA GLY A 120 9.94 6.30 1.73
C GLY A 120 11.35 5.73 1.79
N ASN A 121 11.73 5.27 2.97
CA ASN A 121 13.05 4.69 3.24
C ASN A 121 12.95 3.18 3.48
N ASP A 122 14.04 2.47 3.20
CA ASP A 122 14.12 1.02 3.42
C ASP A 122 13.00 0.25 2.69
N ILE A 123 12.84 0.56 1.41
CA ILE A 123 11.85 -0.04 0.53
C ILE A 123 12.54 -1.05 -0.39
N ILE A 124 12.03 -2.26 -0.44
CA ILE A 124 12.56 -3.36 -1.26
C ILE A 124 11.52 -3.79 -2.27
N PHE A 125 11.90 -3.88 -3.54
CA PHE A 125 11.15 -4.56 -4.60
C PHE A 125 11.88 -5.84 -4.98
N LYS A 126 11.16 -6.96 -4.99
CA LYS A 126 11.75 -8.27 -5.20
C LYS A 126 10.82 -9.16 -6.03
N ASN A 127 11.39 -9.89 -7.00
CA ASN A 127 10.65 -10.83 -7.86
C ASN A 127 9.41 -10.22 -8.53
N ILE A 128 9.51 -8.99 -8.99
CA ILE A 128 8.41 -8.26 -9.61
C ILE A 128 8.93 -7.44 -10.79
N THR A 129 8.12 -7.31 -11.82
CA THR A 129 8.43 -6.46 -12.97
C THR A 129 7.62 -5.17 -12.88
N VAL A 130 8.29 -4.05 -13.11
CA VAL A 130 7.66 -2.73 -13.20
C VAL A 130 7.91 -2.20 -14.60
N GLU A 131 6.84 -1.81 -15.27
CA GLU A 131 6.94 -1.23 -16.61
C GLU A 131 6.04 -0.02 -16.78
N ASN A 132 6.39 0.81 -17.75
CA ASN A 132 5.54 1.87 -18.27
C ASN A 132 5.28 1.57 -19.74
N ASN A 133 4.05 1.15 -20.06
CA ASN A 133 3.71 0.66 -21.39
C ASN A 133 2.29 1.06 -21.82
#